data_9f98d0d9d8d17138f4f69a4280e935a5
#
_entry.id   9f98d0d9d8d17138f4f69a4280e935a5
#
_cell.length_a   1.000
_cell.length_b   1.000
_cell.length_c   1.000
_cell.angle_alpha   90.00
_cell.angle_beta   90.00
_cell.angle_gamma   90.00
#
_symmetry.space_group_name_H-M   'P 1'
#
loop_
_entity.id
_entity.type
_entity.pdbx_description
1 polymer ?
#
loop_
_entity_poly.entity_id
_entity_poly.type
_entity_poly.pdbx_seq_one_letter_code
_entity_poly.pdbx_strand_id
1 'polypeptide(L)'
;MKKQITQIVLLPFIIIITIFSCSKDEEVDTAPPRAVSNISVVPTNGGGIISYSLPTDDDISYVRAEYVNSQGEDVFRVSSKYNSSVEVNGLNQTTPIQVRLYVIDENENISEALEIEFIPLESFIFLV
;
A
#
# COMPACT_ATOMS: atom_id res chain seq x y z
N MET A 1 -10.40 -3.95 -86.01
CA MET A 1 -11.05 -3.59 -84.73
C MET A 1 -10.16 -4.04 -83.62
N LYS A 2 -9.37 -3.14 -83.08
CA LYS A 2 -8.54 -3.44 -81.91
C LYS A 2 -9.35 -3.09 -80.70
N LYS A 3 -9.82 -4.08 -79.91
CA LYS A 3 -10.34 -3.87 -78.58
C LYS A 3 -9.18 -3.52 -77.69
N GLN A 4 -9.10 -2.28 -77.34
CA GLN A 4 -8.26 -1.83 -76.25
C GLN A 4 -8.87 -2.39 -75.01
N ILE A 5 -8.30 -3.44 -74.43
CA ILE A 5 -8.57 -3.89 -73.09
C ILE A 5 -7.80 -2.94 -72.19
N THR A 6 -8.48 -1.91 -71.75
CA THR A 6 -7.94 -1.09 -70.69
C THR A 6 -7.92 -1.97 -69.45
N GLN A 7 -6.79 -2.59 -69.21
CA GLN A 7 -6.55 -3.18 -67.90
C GLN A 7 -6.52 -2.06 -66.90
N ILE A 8 -7.63 -1.87 -66.20
CA ILE A 8 -7.66 -1.14 -64.99
C ILE A 8 -6.90 -1.99 -64.00
N VAL A 9 -5.61 -1.70 -63.88
CA VAL A 9 -4.81 -2.20 -62.78
C VAL A 9 -5.34 -1.51 -61.53
N LEU A 10 -6.33 -2.11 -60.94
CA LEU A 10 -6.70 -1.83 -59.56
C LEU A 10 -5.53 -2.32 -58.70
N LEU A 11 -4.59 -1.42 -58.50
CA LEU A 11 -3.64 -1.56 -57.42
C LEU A 11 -4.46 -1.57 -56.12
N PRO A 12 -4.50 -2.69 -55.40
CA PRO A 12 -5.00 -2.63 -54.04
C PRO A 12 -3.99 -1.78 -53.30
N PHE A 13 -4.39 -0.57 -53.00
CA PHE A 13 -3.71 0.26 -52.04
C PHE A 13 -3.90 -0.43 -50.69
N ILE A 14 -3.05 -1.39 -50.42
CA ILE A 14 -2.93 -2.01 -49.09
C ILE A 14 -2.42 -0.92 -48.22
N ILE A 15 -3.37 -0.23 -47.56
CA ILE A 15 -3.09 0.59 -46.41
C ILE A 15 -2.66 -0.39 -45.32
N ILE A 16 -1.37 -0.59 -45.24
CA ILE A 16 -0.75 -1.20 -44.05
C ILE A 16 -0.94 -0.18 -42.95
N ILE A 17 -2.06 -0.30 -42.26
CA ILE A 17 -2.22 0.32 -40.97
C ILE A 17 -1.25 -0.43 -40.06
N THR A 18 -0.02 0.04 -39.99
CA THR A 18 0.86 -0.29 -38.88
C THR A 18 0.24 0.31 -37.64
N ILE A 19 -0.59 -0.49 -36.99
CA ILE A 19 -0.91 -0.23 -35.60
C ILE A 19 0.42 -0.30 -34.84
N PHE A 20 1.04 0.88 -34.67
CA PHE A 20 2.00 1.07 -33.64
C PHE A 20 1.20 0.91 -32.34
N SER A 21 1.05 -0.33 -31.92
CA SER A 21 0.76 -0.64 -30.54
C SER A 21 1.99 -0.19 -29.78
N CYS A 22 1.97 1.05 -29.34
CA CYS A 22 2.88 1.53 -28.34
C CYS A 22 2.43 0.86 -27.05
N SER A 23 2.80 -0.40 -26.85
CA SER A 23 2.89 -0.95 -25.53
C SER A 23 4.09 -0.24 -24.90
N LYS A 24 3.82 0.83 -24.17
CA LYS A 24 4.69 1.22 -23.08
C LYS A 24 4.64 0.02 -22.15
N ASP A 25 5.67 -0.80 -22.16
CA ASP A 25 6.01 -1.61 -21.04
C ASP A 25 6.31 -0.60 -19.91
N GLU A 26 5.28 -0.19 -19.19
CA GLU A 26 5.47 0.44 -17.90
C GLU A 26 6.11 -0.63 -17.06
N GLU A 27 7.40 -0.48 -16.82
CA GLU A 27 8.10 -1.31 -15.85
C GLU A 27 7.34 -1.11 -14.53
N VAL A 28 6.56 -2.10 -14.15
CA VAL A 28 5.89 -2.11 -12.84
C VAL A 28 6.98 -2.13 -11.80
N ASP A 29 7.02 -1.12 -10.95
CA ASP A 29 7.94 -1.08 -9.83
C ASP A 29 7.64 -2.26 -8.91
N THR A 30 8.65 -3.10 -8.70
CA THR A 30 8.60 -4.27 -7.82
C THR A 30 9.51 -4.13 -6.61
N ALA A 31 10.15 -2.96 -6.44
CA ALA A 31 11.04 -2.68 -5.33
C ALA A 31 10.23 -2.35 -4.06
N PRO A 32 10.36 -3.11 -2.97
CA PRO A 32 9.68 -2.78 -1.73
C PRO A 32 10.19 -1.44 -1.17
N PRO A 33 9.29 -0.61 -0.58
CA PRO A 33 9.71 0.58 0.12
C PRO A 33 10.52 0.24 1.38
N ARG A 34 11.23 1.22 1.91
CA ARG A 34 11.92 1.07 3.19
C ARG A 34 10.92 1.14 4.34
N ALA A 35 11.28 0.50 5.47
CA ALA A 35 10.48 0.58 6.69
C ALA A 35 10.46 2.00 7.28
N VAL A 36 9.47 2.28 8.13
CA VAL A 36 9.41 3.51 8.94
C VAL A 36 10.58 3.56 9.93
N SER A 37 10.88 4.73 10.44
CA SER A 37 11.93 4.99 11.43
C SER A 37 11.44 5.92 12.54
N ASN A 38 12.31 6.18 13.52
CA ASN A 38 12.04 7.13 14.63
C ASN A 38 10.71 6.88 15.34
N ILE A 39 10.51 5.65 15.79
CA ILE A 39 9.26 5.23 16.44
C ILE A 39 9.13 5.85 17.83
N SER A 40 7.94 6.35 18.11
CA SER A 40 7.50 6.76 19.44
C SER A 40 6.10 6.23 19.69
N VAL A 41 5.84 5.66 20.84
CA VAL A 41 4.53 5.12 21.21
C VAL A 41 4.00 5.85 22.44
N VAL A 42 2.78 6.34 22.35
CA VAL A 42 2.02 6.86 23.48
C VAL A 42 0.88 5.89 23.77
N PRO A 43 0.95 5.12 24.87
CA PRO A 43 -0.16 4.26 25.27
C PRO A 43 -1.42 5.08 25.54
N THR A 44 -2.55 4.56 25.08
CA THR A 44 -3.88 5.13 25.34
C THR A 44 -4.79 4.08 25.97
N ASN A 45 -5.94 4.51 26.45
CA ASN A 45 -6.93 3.58 27.00
C ASN A 45 -7.44 2.63 25.92
N GLY A 46 -7.09 1.36 26.06
CA GLY A 46 -7.44 0.32 25.11
C GLY A 46 -6.63 0.34 23.81
N GLY A 47 -5.47 0.99 23.77
CA GLY A 47 -4.65 1.06 22.58
C GLY A 47 -3.38 1.87 22.72
N GLY A 48 -2.98 2.51 21.64
CA GLY A 48 -1.80 3.38 21.57
C GLY A 48 -1.74 4.17 20.27
N ILE A 49 -1.06 5.30 20.33
CA ILE A 49 -0.71 6.10 19.15
C ILE A 49 0.76 5.86 18.85
N ILE A 50 1.03 5.34 17.66
CA ILE A 50 2.36 5.04 17.17
C ILE A 50 2.76 6.13 16.19
N SER A 51 3.71 6.97 16.56
CA SER A 51 4.28 7.99 15.70
C SER A 51 5.57 7.48 15.05
N TYR A 52 5.82 7.89 13.83
CA TYR A 52 6.95 7.42 13.03
C TYR A 52 7.39 8.48 12.01
N SER A 53 8.57 8.28 11.45
CA SER A 53 9.03 8.98 10.26
C SER A 53 8.89 8.06 9.05
N LEU A 54 8.26 8.56 7.98
CA LEU A 54 8.20 7.87 6.70
C LEU A 54 9.58 7.87 6.04
N PRO A 55 9.93 6.82 5.26
CA PRO A 55 11.09 6.87 4.40
C PRO A 55 10.90 7.90 3.28
N THR A 56 11.98 8.23 2.60
CA THR A 56 11.99 9.24 1.52
C THR A 56 11.68 8.65 0.15
N ASP A 57 11.04 7.47 0.10
CA ASP A 57 10.59 6.85 -1.15
C ASP A 57 9.41 7.67 -1.71
N ASP A 58 9.41 7.94 -3.00
CA ASP A 58 8.48 8.89 -3.63
C ASP A 58 7.08 8.30 -3.85
N ASP A 59 6.97 7.00 -3.86
CA ASP A 59 5.80 6.22 -4.23
C ASP A 59 5.06 5.58 -3.04
N ILE A 60 5.31 6.04 -1.82
CA ILE A 60 4.60 5.55 -0.63
C ILE A 60 3.11 5.83 -0.75
N SER A 61 2.29 4.84 -0.43
CA SER A 61 0.84 4.94 -0.38
C SER A 61 0.32 5.10 1.05
N TYR A 62 0.64 4.14 1.93
CA TYR A 62 0.17 4.15 3.31
C TYR A 62 1.07 3.32 4.24
N VAL A 63 0.84 3.47 5.54
CA VAL A 63 1.42 2.62 6.59
C VAL A 63 0.33 1.73 7.15
N ARG A 64 0.65 0.46 7.37
CA ARG A 64 -0.24 -0.53 7.95
C ARG A 64 0.35 -1.05 9.25
N ALA A 65 -0.44 -0.99 10.31
CA ALA A 65 -0.14 -1.60 11.61
C ALA A 65 -0.96 -2.87 11.78
N GLU A 66 -0.32 -4.00 11.98
CA GLU A 66 -0.94 -5.29 12.22
C GLU A 66 -0.72 -5.73 13.67
N TYR A 67 -1.75 -6.22 14.31
CA TYR A 67 -1.71 -6.69 15.69
C TYR A 67 -2.86 -7.64 15.99
N VAL A 68 -2.81 -8.30 17.15
CA VAL A 68 -3.90 -9.16 17.62
C VAL A 68 -4.72 -8.36 18.63
N ASN A 69 -6.04 -8.29 18.43
CA ASN A 69 -6.94 -7.62 19.35
C ASN A 69 -7.23 -8.48 20.60
N SER A 70 -8.01 -7.95 21.54
CA SER A 70 -8.35 -8.66 22.77
C SER A 70 -9.25 -9.88 22.59
N GLN A 71 -9.86 -10.03 21.44
CA GLN A 71 -10.61 -11.23 21.06
C GLN A 71 -9.74 -12.32 20.44
N GLY A 72 -8.43 -12.07 20.27
CA GLY A 72 -7.50 -13.00 19.63
C GLY A 72 -7.56 -12.98 18.11
N GLU A 73 -8.11 -11.93 17.52
CA GLU A 73 -8.24 -11.77 16.08
C GLU A 73 -7.10 -10.94 15.51
N ASP A 74 -6.57 -11.35 14.38
CA ASP A 74 -5.63 -10.55 13.61
C ASP A 74 -6.38 -9.36 13.00
N VAL A 75 -5.97 -8.17 13.35
CA VAL A 75 -6.55 -6.91 12.87
C VAL A 75 -5.46 -5.98 12.37
N PHE A 76 -5.84 -5.03 11.54
CA PHE A 76 -4.93 -4.00 11.10
C PHE A 76 -5.57 -2.61 11.11
N ARG A 77 -4.71 -1.61 11.15
CA ARG A 77 -5.05 -0.19 10.98
C ARG A 77 -4.15 0.40 9.91
N VAL A 78 -4.69 1.34 9.17
CA VAL A 78 -3.93 2.05 8.12
C VAL A 78 -3.88 3.54 8.40
N SER A 79 -2.79 4.15 7.98
CA SER A 79 -2.60 5.59 8.01
C SER A 79 -2.00 6.04 6.68
N SER A 80 -2.57 7.08 6.09
CA SER A 80 -2.14 7.57 4.79
C SER A 80 -0.71 8.14 4.83
N LYS A 81 -0.07 8.25 3.68
CA LYS A 81 1.26 8.88 3.55
C LYS A 81 1.35 10.33 4.02
N TYR A 82 0.22 10.98 4.23
CA TYR A 82 0.19 12.37 4.72
C TYR A 82 0.18 12.49 6.25
N ASN A 83 0.05 11.36 6.94
CA ASN A 83 0.11 11.28 8.39
C ASN A 83 1.45 10.70 8.84
N SER A 84 1.84 11.03 10.05
CA SER A 84 3.05 10.52 10.71
C SER A 84 2.74 9.65 11.93
N SER A 85 1.51 9.15 12.02
CA SER A 85 1.09 8.28 13.12
C SER A 85 -0.04 7.35 12.69
N VAL A 86 -0.14 6.23 13.39
CA VAL A 86 -1.25 5.28 13.30
C VAL A 86 -1.76 4.97 14.71
N GLU A 87 -3.08 4.92 14.86
CA GLU A 87 -3.72 4.56 16.12
C GLU A 87 -4.12 3.09 16.10
N VAL A 88 -3.73 2.35 17.12
CA VAL A 88 -4.19 0.99 17.39
C VAL A 88 -5.15 0.99 18.56
N ASN A 89 -6.21 0.20 18.48
CA ASN A 89 -7.28 0.15 19.48
C ASN A 89 -7.91 -1.24 19.58
N GLY A 90 -8.92 -1.39 20.41
CA GLY A 90 -9.57 -2.69 20.63
C GLY A 90 -8.80 -3.60 21.60
N LEU A 91 -7.99 -3.03 22.48
CA LEU A 91 -7.13 -3.73 23.42
C LEU A 91 -7.66 -3.55 24.85
N ASN A 92 -8.06 -4.65 25.49
CA ASN A 92 -8.55 -4.65 26.87
C ASN A 92 -7.49 -5.12 27.87
N GLN A 93 -6.32 -5.52 27.39
CA GLN A 93 -5.23 -6.00 28.21
C GLN A 93 -4.29 -4.87 28.64
N THR A 94 -3.71 -5.03 29.80
CA THR A 94 -2.62 -4.20 30.33
C THR A 94 -1.29 -4.97 30.34
N THR A 95 -1.16 -5.89 29.38
CA THR A 95 0.04 -6.70 29.11
C THR A 95 0.68 -6.26 27.80
N PRO A 96 1.98 -6.54 27.59
CA PRO A 96 2.63 -6.17 26.35
C PRO A 96 1.92 -6.74 25.12
N ILE A 97 1.77 -5.90 24.10
CA ILE A 97 1.29 -6.30 22.77
C ILE A 97 2.37 -6.02 21.75
N GLN A 98 2.42 -6.86 20.72
CA GLN A 98 3.29 -6.64 19.57
C GLN A 98 2.49 -6.06 18.43
N VAL A 99 3.07 -5.05 17.78
CA VAL A 99 2.53 -4.44 16.55
C VAL A 99 3.61 -4.48 15.48
N ARG A 100 3.24 -4.90 14.30
CA ARG A 100 4.09 -4.88 13.11
C ARG A 100 3.67 -3.74 12.20
N LEU A 101 4.61 -2.87 11.88
CA LEU A 101 4.41 -1.76 10.96
C LEU A 101 5.00 -2.08 9.61
N TYR A 102 4.24 -1.81 8.56
CA TYR A 102 4.63 -1.97 7.17
C TYR A 102 4.38 -0.68 6.41
N VAL A 103 5.28 -0.35 5.51
CA VAL A 103 5.06 0.68 4.49
C VAL A 103 4.60 -0.01 3.21
N ILE A 104 3.56 0.48 2.60
CA ILE A 104 3.04 -0.02 1.32
C ILE A 104 3.14 1.10 0.29
N ASP A 105 3.66 0.78 -0.88
CA ASP A 105 3.77 1.71 -1.99
C ASP A 105 2.54 1.70 -2.92
N GLU A 106 2.57 2.51 -3.96
CA GLU A 106 1.48 2.64 -4.94
C GLU A 106 1.32 1.40 -5.82
N ASN A 107 2.33 0.52 -5.88
CA ASN A 107 2.31 -0.75 -6.60
C ASN A 107 2.03 -1.96 -5.69
N GLU A 108 1.59 -1.71 -4.44
CA GLU A 108 1.30 -2.74 -3.43
C GLU A 108 2.54 -3.57 -3.01
N ASN A 109 3.75 -3.07 -3.23
CA ASN A 109 4.93 -3.65 -2.62
C ASN A 109 4.98 -3.32 -1.13
N ILE A 110 5.41 -4.26 -0.31
CA ILE A 110 5.36 -4.19 1.15
C ILE A 110 6.79 -4.18 1.68
N SER A 111 7.09 -3.23 2.56
CA SER A 111 8.37 -3.15 3.26
C SER A 111 8.60 -4.35 4.19
N GLU A 112 9.81 -4.47 4.69
CA GLU A 112 10.05 -5.30 5.87
C GLU A 112 9.23 -4.78 7.05
N ALA A 113 8.84 -5.69 7.95
CA ALA A 113 8.14 -5.35 9.17
C ALA A 113 9.07 -4.63 10.16
N LEU A 114 8.60 -3.52 10.73
CA LEU A 114 9.18 -2.98 11.96
C LEU A 114 8.31 -3.45 13.12
N GLU A 115 8.88 -4.25 14.00
CA GLU A 115 8.18 -4.75 15.19
C GLU A 115 8.39 -3.82 16.39
N ILE A 116 7.30 -3.51 17.06
CA ILE A 116 7.30 -2.74 18.31
C ILE A 116 6.46 -3.45 19.35
N GLU A 117 6.76 -3.18 20.60
CA GLU A 117 6.00 -3.70 21.75
C GLU A 117 5.68 -2.53 22.69
N PHE A 118 4.45 -2.51 23.21
CA PHE A 118 4.05 -1.57 24.23
C PHE A 118 2.92 -2.15 25.10
N ILE A 119 2.66 -1.52 26.23
CA ILE A 119 1.58 -1.90 27.15
C ILE A 119 0.47 -0.84 27.03
N PRO A 120 -0.74 -1.21 26.56
CA PRO A 120 -1.88 -0.32 26.56
C PRO A 120 -2.27 0.11 27.98
N LEU A 121 -2.89 1.28 28.11
CA LEU A 121 -3.56 1.64 29.35
C LEU A 121 -4.89 0.89 29.45
N GLU A 122 -5.36 0.75 30.67
CA GLU A 122 -6.63 0.09 30.95
C GLU A 122 -7.76 0.73 30.14
N SER A 123 -8.53 -0.12 29.48
CA SER A 123 -9.71 0.31 28.74
C SER A 123 -10.82 0.68 29.70
N PHE A 124 -11.45 1.84 29.52
CA PHE A 124 -12.66 2.19 30.25
C PHE A 124 -13.83 1.35 29.76
N ILE A 125 -14.20 0.33 30.53
CA ILE A 125 -15.46 -0.34 30.33
C ILE A 125 -16.50 0.47 31.10
N PHE A 126 -17.35 1.21 30.38
CA PHE A 126 -18.54 1.76 30.99
C PHE A 126 -19.50 0.61 31.28
N LEU A 127 -19.49 0.11 32.49
CA LEU A 127 -20.54 -0.74 33.02
C LEU A 127 -21.77 0.16 33.23
N VAL A 128 -22.68 0.12 32.29
CA VAL A 128 -24.02 0.72 32.48
C VAL A 128 -24.90 -0.29 33.19
#